data_54200dc17abda3234d21acb6fac8cf90
#
_entry.id   54200dc17abda3234d21acb6fac8cf90
#
_cell.length_a   1.000
_cell.length_b   1.000
_cell.length_c   1.000
_cell.angle_alpha   90.00
_cell.angle_beta   90.00
_cell.angle_gamma   90.00
#
_symmetry.space_group_name_H-M   'P 1'
#
loop_
_entity.id
_entity.type
_entity.pdbx_description
1 polymer ?
#
loop_
_entity_poly.entity_id
_entity_poly.type
_entity_poly.pdbx_seq_one_letter_code
_entity_poly.pdbx_strand_id
1 'polypeptide(L)'
;MNKRTLKILSYTFYTAAFLCIAAMCANALGITDLGHGGKIAAGFIAVISGYAASYFTALCAAPKKRYSIIKSTVIFVFVFYIIVLVDFTLIDDNLGRNIFNIYNWNTTAFSDYINRNTNIVPFATVRLFINAVKNSALPLYAVLENLLGNLLAFMPLPFFLACLFKRFNNWYSVFIAVLLSVITVELLQLLFLTGSSDIDDVILNTAGAMLLYGVLRIKGASRFISKITFGVWETENGTD
;
A
#
# COMPACT_ATOMS: atom_id res chain seq x y z
N MET A 1 12.25 -9.90 -29.13
CA MET A 1 13.48 -9.70 -28.31
C MET A 1 14.15 -11.05 -28.08
N ASN A 2 15.48 -11.13 -28.22
CA ASN A 2 16.24 -12.37 -28.07
C ASN A 2 16.18 -12.87 -26.59
N LYS A 3 16.19 -14.20 -26.40
CA LYS A 3 16.15 -14.83 -25.06
C LYS A 3 17.32 -14.43 -24.16
N ARG A 4 18.50 -14.16 -24.77
CA ARG A 4 19.69 -13.65 -24.04
C ARG A 4 19.44 -12.25 -23.49
N THR A 5 18.87 -11.35 -24.29
CA THR A 5 18.52 -9.98 -23.89
C THR A 5 17.50 -9.97 -22.75
N LEU A 6 16.46 -10.83 -22.85
CA LEU A 6 15.45 -10.96 -21.78
C LEU A 6 16.07 -11.40 -20.45
N LYS A 7 17.02 -12.35 -20.47
CA LYS A 7 17.73 -12.78 -19.27
C LYS A 7 18.59 -11.66 -18.68
N ILE A 8 19.32 -10.91 -19.51
CA ILE A 8 20.13 -9.78 -19.04
C ILE A 8 19.24 -8.75 -18.36
N LEU A 9 18.14 -8.35 -19.00
CA LEU A 9 17.18 -7.41 -18.40
C LEU A 9 16.62 -7.93 -17.07
N SER A 10 16.26 -9.22 -17.02
CA SER A 10 15.78 -9.82 -15.78
C SER A 10 16.81 -9.69 -14.63
N TYR A 11 18.06 -10.05 -14.87
CA TYR A 11 19.12 -9.93 -13.86
C TYR A 11 19.37 -8.47 -13.44
N THR A 12 19.42 -7.53 -14.41
CA THR A 12 19.59 -6.10 -14.11
C THR A 12 18.49 -5.59 -13.18
N PHE A 13 17.23 -5.93 -13.47
CA PHE A 13 16.11 -5.50 -12.65
C PHE A 13 16.07 -6.21 -11.28
N TYR A 14 16.44 -7.49 -11.17
CA TYR A 14 16.59 -8.14 -9.86
C TYR A 14 17.68 -7.48 -9.01
N THR A 15 18.83 -7.11 -9.62
CA THR A 15 19.89 -6.39 -8.93
C THR A 15 19.40 -5.03 -8.42
N ALA A 16 18.66 -4.27 -9.25
CA ALA A 16 18.10 -2.99 -8.84
C ALA A 16 17.11 -3.14 -7.67
N ALA A 17 16.19 -4.11 -7.76
CA ALA A 17 15.24 -4.40 -6.67
C ALA A 17 15.97 -4.79 -5.38
N PHE A 18 16.97 -5.66 -5.46
CA PHE A 18 17.77 -6.09 -4.32
C PHE A 18 18.49 -4.91 -3.64
N LEU A 19 19.11 -4.03 -4.42
CA LEU A 19 19.80 -2.85 -3.88
C LEU A 19 18.85 -1.91 -3.16
N CYS A 20 17.66 -1.68 -3.69
CA CYS A 20 16.64 -0.86 -3.03
C CYS A 20 16.16 -1.49 -1.72
N ILE A 21 15.87 -2.80 -1.71
CA ILE A 21 15.48 -3.51 -0.49
C ILE A 21 16.61 -3.49 0.55
N ALA A 22 17.85 -3.73 0.12
CA ALA A 22 19.01 -3.65 1.02
C ALA A 22 19.18 -2.25 1.63
N ALA A 23 18.98 -1.19 0.85
CA ALA A 23 19.01 0.19 1.35
C ALA A 23 17.90 0.45 2.37
N MET A 24 16.68 -0.05 2.14
CA MET A 24 15.56 0.05 3.09
C MET A 24 15.86 -0.73 4.39
N CYS A 25 16.43 -1.93 4.28
CA CYS A 25 16.85 -2.70 5.46
C CYS A 25 17.96 -1.99 6.24
N ALA A 26 18.95 -1.40 5.56
CA ALA A 26 20.01 -0.63 6.19
C ALA A 26 19.45 0.60 6.92
N ASN A 27 18.45 1.27 6.32
CA ASN A 27 17.73 2.36 6.99
C ASN A 27 16.96 1.89 8.23
N ALA A 28 16.25 0.78 8.16
CA ALA A 28 15.54 0.20 9.30
C ALA A 28 16.47 -0.22 10.45
N LEU A 29 17.71 -0.59 10.14
CA LEU A 29 18.76 -0.92 11.12
C LEU A 29 19.53 0.33 11.64
N GLY A 30 19.17 1.54 11.19
CA GLY A 30 19.84 2.78 11.59
C GLY A 30 21.26 2.95 10.98
N ILE A 31 21.63 2.14 9.98
CA ILE A 31 22.93 2.22 9.30
C ILE A 31 22.98 3.39 8.32
N THR A 32 21.83 3.69 7.69
CA THR A 32 21.67 4.78 6.73
C THR A 32 20.42 5.57 7.05
N ASP A 33 20.38 6.84 6.67
CA ASP A 33 19.15 7.64 6.70
C ASP A 33 18.72 7.98 5.28
N LEU A 34 17.62 7.37 4.84
CA LEU A 34 17.02 7.65 3.54
C LEU A 34 16.04 8.83 3.58
N GLY A 35 15.66 9.26 4.77
CA GLY A 35 14.53 10.16 4.96
C GLY A 35 13.20 9.57 4.45
N HIS A 36 12.08 10.29 4.71
CA HIS A 36 10.76 9.80 4.31
C HIS A 36 10.62 9.61 2.78
N GLY A 37 10.98 10.63 2.00
CA GLY A 37 10.90 10.56 0.53
C GLY A 37 11.79 9.47 -0.08
N GLY A 38 12.98 9.25 0.49
CA GLY A 38 13.90 8.20 0.05
C GLY A 38 13.37 6.80 0.29
N LYS A 39 12.72 6.55 1.43
CA LYS A 39 12.05 5.27 1.72
C LYS A 39 10.95 4.98 0.68
N ILE A 40 10.09 5.97 0.41
CA ILE A 40 9.01 5.85 -0.58
C ILE A 40 9.59 5.54 -1.97
N ALA A 41 10.59 6.31 -2.42
CA ALA A 41 11.21 6.12 -3.72
C ALA A 41 11.86 4.74 -3.85
N ALA A 42 12.62 4.29 -2.84
CA ALA A 42 13.23 2.98 -2.81
C ALA A 42 12.20 1.86 -2.88
N GLY A 43 11.09 1.98 -2.14
CA GLY A 43 9.98 1.03 -2.17
C GLY A 43 9.35 0.91 -3.56
N PHE A 44 9.03 2.03 -4.20
CA PHE A 44 8.48 2.04 -5.56
C PHE A 44 9.46 1.42 -6.58
N ILE A 45 10.74 1.80 -6.53
CA ILE A 45 11.76 1.24 -7.43
C ILE A 45 11.91 -0.27 -7.21
N ALA A 46 11.92 -0.73 -5.96
CA ALA A 46 11.99 -2.15 -5.63
C ALA A 46 10.83 -2.96 -6.23
N VAL A 47 9.60 -2.46 -6.06
CA VAL A 47 8.39 -3.12 -6.58
C VAL A 47 8.38 -3.14 -8.10
N ILE A 48 8.62 -2.00 -8.77
CA ILE A 48 8.61 -1.91 -10.23
C ILE A 48 9.72 -2.77 -10.82
N SER A 49 10.93 -2.69 -10.27
CA SER A 49 12.07 -3.49 -10.75
C SER A 49 11.86 -4.99 -10.50
N GLY A 50 11.39 -5.38 -9.32
CA GLY A 50 11.11 -6.79 -9.00
C GLY A 50 10.04 -7.38 -9.90
N TYR A 51 8.98 -6.61 -10.19
CA TYR A 51 7.95 -7.03 -11.12
C TYR A 51 8.48 -7.16 -12.57
N ALA A 52 9.23 -6.16 -13.05
CA ALA A 52 9.85 -6.20 -14.39
C ALA A 52 10.80 -7.38 -14.54
N ALA A 53 11.64 -7.65 -13.53
CA ALA A 53 12.53 -8.80 -13.51
C ALA A 53 11.77 -10.11 -13.66
N SER A 54 10.71 -10.28 -12.88
CA SER A 54 9.87 -11.49 -12.89
C SER A 54 9.11 -11.62 -14.21
N TYR A 55 8.65 -10.51 -14.78
CA TYR A 55 7.99 -10.49 -16.09
C TYR A 55 8.94 -10.96 -17.21
N PHE A 56 10.18 -10.46 -17.25
CA PHE A 56 11.18 -10.92 -18.23
C PHE A 56 11.59 -12.38 -17.99
N THR A 57 11.66 -12.83 -16.73
CA THR A 57 11.86 -14.25 -16.40
C THR A 57 10.72 -15.11 -16.93
N ALA A 58 9.47 -14.67 -16.72
CA ALA A 58 8.29 -15.38 -17.22
C ALA A 58 8.26 -15.48 -18.76
N LEU A 59 8.66 -14.43 -19.46
CA LEU A 59 8.79 -14.48 -20.92
C LEU A 59 9.83 -15.51 -21.41
N CYS A 60 10.90 -15.74 -20.63
CA CYS A 60 11.91 -16.77 -20.93
C CYS A 60 11.46 -18.19 -20.60
N ALA A 61 10.47 -18.34 -19.71
CA ALA A 61 9.98 -19.61 -19.23
C ALA A 61 8.97 -20.27 -20.18
N ALA A 62 8.78 -21.58 -20.02
CA ALA A 62 7.71 -22.30 -20.71
C ALA A 62 6.33 -21.73 -20.31
N PRO A 63 5.34 -21.69 -21.25
CA PRO A 63 4.04 -21.06 -21.00
C PRO A 63 3.36 -21.53 -19.68
N LYS A 64 3.42 -22.82 -19.38
CA LYS A 64 2.86 -23.41 -18.15
C LYS A 64 3.47 -22.87 -16.85
N LYS A 65 4.69 -22.34 -16.88
CA LYS A 65 5.39 -21.78 -15.71
C LYS A 65 5.17 -20.28 -15.52
N ARG A 66 4.70 -19.56 -16.53
CA ARG A 66 4.55 -18.09 -16.49
C ARG A 66 3.60 -17.64 -15.39
N TYR A 67 2.43 -18.28 -15.32
CA TYR A 67 1.44 -18.01 -14.27
C TYR A 67 2.06 -18.18 -12.86
N SER A 68 2.75 -19.28 -12.61
CA SER A 68 3.33 -19.57 -11.30
C SER A 68 4.41 -18.54 -10.91
N ILE A 69 5.28 -18.14 -11.85
CA ILE A 69 6.30 -17.12 -11.61
C ILE A 69 5.65 -15.81 -11.20
N ILE A 70 4.68 -15.33 -11.96
CA ILE A 70 4.01 -14.05 -11.68
C ILE A 70 3.17 -14.14 -10.40
N LYS A 71 2.48 -15.23 -10.15
CA LYS A 71 1.73 -15.43 -8.91
C LYS A 71 2.63 -15.35 -7.68
N SER A 72 3.80 -16.01 -7.72
CA SER A 72 4.79 -15.92 -6.63
C SER A 72 5.29 -14.48 -6.44
N THR A 73 5.49 -13.75 -7.54
CA THR A 73 5.87 -12.34 -7.47
C THR A 73 4.77 -11.47 -6.84
N VAL A 74 3.52 -11.68 -7.23
CA VAL A 74 2.38 -10.95 -6.64
C VAL A 74 2.29 -11.22 -5.14
N ILE A 75 2.49 -12.47 -4.69
CA ILE A 75 2.53 -12.81 -3.26
C ILE A 75 3.67 -12.09 -2.56
N PHE A 76 4.88 -12.11 -3.13
CA PHE A 76 6.03 -11.42 -2.55
C PHE A 76 5.81 -9.91 -2.43
N VAL A 77 5.31 -9.28 -3.49
CA VAL A 77 5.01 -7.83 -3.50
C VAL A 77 3.87 -7.52 -2.52
N PHE A 78 2.89 -8.40 -2.37
CA PHE A 78 1.83 -8.23 -1.38
C PHE A 78 2.37 -8.24 0.06
N VAL A 79 3.23 -9.22 0.40
CA VAL A 79 3.86 -9.28 1.72
C VAL A 79 4.71 -8.03 1.97
N PHE A 80 5.50 -7.61 0.98
CA PHE A 80 6.27 -6.38 1.07
C PHE A 80 5.38 -5.14 1.27
N TYR A 81 4.28 -5.04 0.52
CA TYR A 81 3.29 -3.98 0.69
C TYR A 81 2.71 -3.96 2.13
N ILE A 82 2.35 -5.11 2.70
CA ILE A 82 1.84 -5.16 4.07
C ILE A 82 2.90 -4.69 5.09
N ILE A 83 4.17 -5.09 4.90
CA ILE A 83 5.27 -4.62 5.77
C ILE A 83 5.39 -3.09 5.68
N VAL A 84 5.41 -2.53 4.48
CA VAL A 84 5.48 -1.08 4.27
C VAL A 84 4.24 -0.37 4.84
N LEU A 85 3.04 -0.93 4.66
CA LEU A 85 1.81 -0.38 5.21
C LEU A 85 1.86 -0.32 6.75
N VAL A 86 2.32 -1.39 7.39
CA VAL A 86 2.50 -1.44 8.85
C VAL A 86 3.53 -0.42 9.32
N ASP A 87 4.66 -0.30 8.62
CA ASP A 87 5.70 0.69 8.93
C ASP A 87 5.10 2.11 8.90
N PHE A 88 4.48 2.51 7.80
CA PHE A 88 3.90 3.85 7.65
C PHE A 88 2.72 4.14 8.58
N THR A 89 1.94 3.14 8.96
CA THR A 89 0.74 3.36 9.78
C THR A 89 1.00 3.26 11.27
N LEU A 90 2.01 2.49 11.72
CA LEU A 90 2.22 2.18 13.13
C LEU A 90 3.62 2.53 13.67
N ILE A 91 4.65 2.64 12.81
CA ILE A 91 6.05 2.64 13.25
C ILE A 91 6.79 3.92 12.86
N ASP A 92 6.53 4.53 11.71
CA ASP A 92 7.32 5.63 11.17
C ASP A 92 7.20 6.91 12.00
N ASP A 93 8.23 7.22 12.80
CA ASP A 93 8.33 8.41 13.64
C ASP A 93 8.23 9.72 12.83
N ASN A 94 8.64 9.73 11.56
CA ASN A 94 8.51 10.92 10.70
C ASN A 94 7.04 11.30 10.44
N LEU A 95 6.14 10.32 10.55
CA LEU A 95 4.68 10.52 10.48
C LEU A 95 4.03 10.63 11.86
N GLY A 96 4.83 10.75 12.93
CA GLY A 96 4.34 10.78 14.31
C GLY A 96 3.78 9.43 14.78
N ARG A 97 4.21 8.33 14.15
CA ARG A 97 3.78 6.96 14.47
C ARG A 97 4.85 6.26 15.28
N ASN A 98 4.55 5.85 16.51
CA ASN A 98 5.49 5.13 17.35
C ASN A 98 4.78 4.04 18.17
N ILE A 99 4.90 2.80 17.70
CA ILE A 99 4.29 1.64 18.36
C ILE A 99 4.79 1.44 19.80
N PHE A 100 5.98 1.94 20.12
CA PHE A 100 6.55 1.82 21.47
C PHE A 100 5.86 2.71 22.52
N ASN A 101 4.97 3.61 22.11
CA ASN A 101 4.10 4.35 23.02
C ASN A 101 3.26 3.42 23.91
N ILE A 102 3.05 2.16 23.50
CA ILE A 102 2.37 1.14 24.30
C ILE A 102 3.03 0.89 25.67
N TYR A 103 4.33 1.14 25.81
CA TYR A 103 5.02 1.03 27.11
C TYR A 103 4.52 2.04 28.15
N ASN A 104 3.90 3.14 27.68
CA ASN A 104 3.28 4.16 28.53
C ASN A 104 1.78 3.89 28.75
N TRP A 105 1.29 2.73 28.31
CA TRP A 105 -0.14 2.43 28.34
C TRP A 105 -0.62 2.22 29.78
N ASN A 106 -1.62 2.99 30.16
CA ASN A 106 -2.43 2.82 31.36
C ASN A 106 -3.82 3.36 31.07
N THR A 107 -4.81 3.05 31.92
CA THR A 107 -6.21 3.45 31.72
C THR A 107 -6.41 4.96 31.60
N THR A 108 -5.67 5.75 32.35
CA THR A 108 -5.75 7.22 32.28
C THR A 108 -5.15 7.73 30.96
N ALA A 109 -3.95 7.30 30.61
CA ALA A 109 -3.30 7.67 29.36
C ALA A 109 -4.14 7.26 28.14
N PHE A 110 -4.74 6.09 28.16
CA PHE A 110 -5.62 5.62 27.09
C PHE A 110 -6.89 6.46 26.97
N SER A 111 -7.54 6.78 28.12
CA SER A 111 -8.72 7.65 28.12
C SER A 111 -8.41 9.05 27.59
N ASP A 112 -7.30 9.64 28.06
CA ASP A 112 -6.87 10.96 27.60
C ASP A 112 -6.51 10.95 26.10
N TYR A 113 -5.88 9.86 25.63
CA TYR A 113 -5.52 9.70 24.23
C TYR A 113 -6.76 9.61 23.33
N ILE A 114 -7.75 8.78 23.68
CA ILE A 114 -9.02 8.68 22.94
C ILE A 114 -9.68 10.06 22.86
N ASN A 115 -9.79 10.77 23.98
CA ASN A 115 -10.47 12.06 24.00
C ASN A 115 -9.80 13.13 23.12
N ARG A 116 -8.48 13.04 22.91
CA ARG A 116 -7.70 14.02 22.13
C ARG A 116 -7.49 13.62 20.67
N ASN A 117 -7.42 12.32 20.39
CA ASN A 117 -6.97 11.78 19.11
C ASN A 117 -8.05 10.96 18.36
N THR A 118 -9.32 11.08 18.75
CA THR A 118 -10.42 10.41 18.07
C THR A 118 -11.37 11.44 17.46
N ASN A 119 -11.60 11.35 16.17
CA ASN A 119 -12.60 12.12 15.46
C ASN A 119 -13.60 11.19 14.78
N ILE A 120 -14.86 11.25 15.20
CA ILE A 120 -15.96 10.45 14.64
C ILE A 120 -16.90 11.28 13.75
N VAL A 121 -16.61 12.59 13.57
CA VAL A 121 -17.46 13.48 12.76
C VAL A 121 -16.96 13.48 11.32
N PRO A 122 -17.70 12.94 10.34
CA PRO A 122 -17.29 12.88 8.96
C PRO A 122 -16.98 14.27 8.39
N PHE A 123 -15.90 14.35 7.63
CA PHE A 123 -15.39 15.56 6.97
C PHE A 123 -14.96 16.69 7.91
N ALA A 124 -14.82 16.43 9.22
CA ALA A 124 -14.36 17.43 10.18
C ALA A 124 -12.88 17.76 9.97
N THR A 125 -12.03 16.75 9.81
CA THR A 125 -10.59 16.92 9.56
C THR A 125 -10.32 17.52 8.19
N VAL A 126 -11.03 17.09 7.15
CA VAL A 126 -10.93 17.70 5.82
C VAL A 126 -11.30 19.19 5.86
N ARG A 127 -12.39 19.54 6.57
CA ARG A 127 -12.79 20.94 6.74
C ARG A 127 -11.75 21.74 7.52
N LEU A 128 -11.20 21.17 8.58
CA LEU A 128 -10.15 21.78 9.38
C LEU A 128 -8.91 22.08 8.53
N PHE A 129 -8.47 21.14 7.71
CA PHE A 129 -7.35 21.32 6.79
C PHE A 129 -7.62 22.42 5.75
N ILE A 130 -8.80 22.44 5.13
CA ILE A 130 -9.19 23.51 4.19
C ILE A 130 -9.10 24.90 4.86
N ASN A 131 -9.61 25.02 6.07
CA ASN A 131 -9.56 26.28 6.82
C ASN A 131 -8.13 26.63 7.23
N ALA A 132 -7.32 25.67 7.64
CA ALA A 132 -5.93 25.90 8.01
C ALA A 132 -5.09 26.42 6.81
N VAL A 133 -5.32 25.89 5.61
CA VAL A 133 -4.68 26.41 4.38
C VAL A 133 -5.17 27.83 4.07
N LYS A 134 -6.48 28.10 4.13
CA LYS A 134 -7.05 29.43 3.87
C LYS A 134 -6.50 30.49 4.81
N ASN A 135 -6.26 30.13 6.06
CA ASN A 135 -5.74 31.04 7.08
C ASN A 135 -4.21 31.04 7.17
N SER A 136 -3.52 30.40 6.21
CA SER A 136 -2.05 30.26 6.19
C SER A 136 -1.45 29.61 7.46
N ALA A 137 -2.25 28.86 8.20
CA ALA A 137 -1.82 28.15 9.41
C ALA A 137 -1.06 26.85 9.08
N LEU A 138 -1.36 26.23 7.94
CA LEU A 138 -0.65 25.06 7.42
C LEU A 138 -0.31 25.26 5.94
N PRO A 139 0.86 24.83 5.48
CA PRO A 139 1.20 24.83 4.08
C PRO A 139 0.37 23.78 3.32
N LEU A 140 -0.03 24.11 2.09
CA LEU A 140 -0.85 23.23 1.25
C LEU A 140 -0.23 21.83 1.06
N TYR A 141 1.11 21.74 0.93
CA TYR A 141 1.78 20.46 0.72
C TYR A 141 1.55 19.50 1.89
N ALA A 142 1.60 19.98 3.14
CA ALA A 142 1.40 19.13 4.32
C ALA A 142 -0.04 18.58 4.38
N VAL A 143 -1.02 19.38 3.99
CA VAL A 143 -2.43 18.95 3.89
C VAL A 143 -2.60 17.92 2.77
N LEU A 144 -2.00 18.18 1.60
CA LEU A 144 -2.05 17.22 0.49
C LEU A 144 -1.34 15.92 0.83
N GLU A 145 -0.21 15.97 1.51
CA GLU A 145 0.53 14.77 1.96
C GLU A 145 -0.34 13.89 2.86
N ASN A 146 -1.04 14.47 3.82
CA ASN A 146 -1.94 13.72 4.69
C ASN A 146 -3.14 13.14 3.92
N LEU A 147 -3.88 13.96 3.17
CA LEU A 147 -5.07 13.51 2.45
C LEU A 147 -4.75 12.49 1.35
N LEU A 148 -3.68 12.71 0.58
CA LEU A 148 -3.24 11.78 -0.47
C LEU A 148 -2.60 10.54 0.14
N GLY A 149 -1.87 10.67 1.26
CA GLY A 149 -1.31 9.54 1.98
C GLY A 149 -2.40 8.54 2.34
N ASN A 150 -3.47 9.00 2.99
CA ASN A 150 -4.61 8.16 3.33
C ASN A 150 -5.34 7.63 2.09
N LEU A 151 -5.56 8.45 1.06
CA LEU A 151 -6.20 7.99 -0.17
C LEU A 151 -5.40 6.87 -0.86
N LEU A 152 -4.08 6.91 -0.82
CA LEU A 152 -3.20 6.00 -1.55
C LEU A 152 -2.78 4.77 -0.75
N ALA A 153 -2.78 4.83 0.60
CA ALA A 153 -2.22 3.77 1.44
C ALA A 153 -2.87 2.39 1.20
N PHE A 154 -4.19 2.33 1.13
CA PHE A 154 -4.93 1.09 0.91
C PHE A 154 -5.30 0.83 -0.57
N MET A 155 -4.94 1.75 -1.46
CA MET A 155 -5.27 1.65 -2.88
C MET A 155 -4.76 0.34 -3.55
N PRO A 156 -3.56 -0.20 -3.23
CA PRO A 156 -3.10 -1.46 -3.82
C PRO A 156 -3.83 -2.71 -3.32
N LEU A 157 -4.48 -2.66 -2.15
CA LEU A 157 -5.05 -3.84 -1.49
C LEU A 157 -6.06 -4.61 -2.35
N PRO A 158 -7.04 -3.98 -3.03
CA PRO A 158 -7.99 -4.67 -3.89
C PRO A 158 -7.35 -5.48 -5.02
N PHE A 159 -6.26 -4.97 -5.61
CA PHE A 159 -5.51 -5.70 -6.63
C PHE A 159 -4.96 -7.03 -6.10
N PHE A 160 -4.31 -6.99 -4.95
CA PHE A 160 -3.76 -8.19 -4.33
C PHE A 160 -4.83 -9.18 -3.91
N LEU A 161 -5.92 -8.69 -3.29
CA LEU A 161 -7.03 -9.54 -2.89
C LEU A 161 -7.65 -10.28 -4.08
N ALA A 162 -7.92 -9.57 -5.18
CA ALA A 162 -8.49 -10.16 -6.37
C ALA A 162 -7.52 -11.13 -7.10
N CYS A 163 -6.21 -10.84 -7.11
CA CYS A 163 -5.20 -11.73 -7.70
C CYS A 163 -5.01 -13.03 -6.90
N LEU A 164 -5.10 -12.95 -5.57
CA LEU A 164 -4.69 -14.06 -4.71
C LEU A 164 -5.88 -14.93 -4.25
N PHE A 165 -7.07 -14.35 -4.17
CA PHE A 165 -8.24 -15.00 -3.58
C PHE A 165 -9.47 -14.83 -4.46
N LYS A 166 -9.99 -15.91 -5.03
CA LYS A 166 -11.19 -15.89 -5.89
C LYS A 166 -12.42 -15.26 -5.25
N ARG A 167 -12.51 -15.28 -3.90
CA ARG A 167 -13.61 -14.68 -3.14
C ARG A 167 -13.74 -13.18 -3.37
N PHE A 168 -12.63 -12.49 -3.67
CA PHE A 168 -12.58 -11.03 -3.83
C PHE A 168 -12.72 -10.56 -5.28
N ASN A 169 -13.43 -11.31 -6.11
CA ASN A 169 -13.77 -10.93 -7.48
C ASN A 169 -15.06 -10.09 -7.60
N ASN A 170 -15.76 -9.83 -6.49
CA ASN A 170 -16.97 -9.00 -6.47
C ASN A 170 -16.78 -7.75 -5.58
N TRP A 171 -17.50 -6.70 -5.92
CA TRP A 171 -17.43 -5.39 -5.26
C TRP A 171 -17.70 -5.44 -3.76
N TYR A 172 -18.73 -6.19 -3.37
CA TYR A 172 -19.13 -6.27 -1.96
C TYR A 172 -18.06 -6.93 -1.09
N SER A 173 -17.51 -8.07 -1.52
CA SER A 173 -16.46 -8.77 -0.77
C SER A 173 -15.18 -7.92 -0.65
N VAL A 174 -14.80 -7.21 -1.72
CA VAL A 174 -13.64 -6.31 -1.71
C VAL A 174 -13.89 -5.13 -0.79
N PHE A 175 -15.05 -4.48 -0.90
CA PHE A 175 -15.41 -3.35 -0.04
C PHE A 175 -15.35 -3.72 1.44
N ILE A 176 -15.98 -4.83 1.84
CA ILE A 176 -15.97 -5.29 3.23
C ILE A 176 -14.55 -5.62 3.70
N ALA A 177 -13.74 -6.30 2.87
CA ALA A 177 -12.37 -6.63 3.24
C ALA A 177 -11.51 -5.38 3.42
N VAL A 178 -11.61 -4.41 2.52
CA VAL A 178 -10.90 -3.13 2.62
C VAL A 178 -11.34 -2.37 3.86
N LEU A 179 -12.66 -2.19 4.05
CA LEU A 179 -13.21 -1.47 5.19
C LEU A 179 -12.75 -2.08 6.52
N LEU A 180 -12.82 -3.41 6.66
CA LEU A 180 -12.35 -4.10 7.86
C LEU A 180 -10.85 -3.93 8.06
N SER A 181 -10.05 -3.96 6.99
CA SER A 181 -8.60 -3.75 7.07
C SER A 181 -8.26 -2.33 7.55
N VAL A 182 -8.95 -1.32 7.01
CA VAL A 182 -8.76 0.09 7.43
C VAL A 182 -9.17 0.26 8.89
N ILE A 183 -10.36 -0.19 9.29
CA ILE A 183 -10.82 -0.12 10.68
C ILE A 183 -9.85 -0.83 11.62
N THR A 184 -9.30 -1.97 11.21
CA THR A 184 -8.30 -2.69 12.01
C THR A 184 -7.07 -1.84 12.25
N VAL A 185 -6.56 -1.14 11.24
CA VAL A 185 -5.40 -0.24 11.40
C VAL A 185 -5.74 0.92 12.33
N GLU A 186 -6.89 1.58 12.17
CA GLU A 186 -7.36 2.65 13.06
C GLU A 186 -7.45 2.20 14.55
N LEU A 187 -8.00 1.00 14.77
CA LEU A 187 -8.06 0.42 16.12
C LEU A 187 -6.68 0.08 16.67
N LEU A 188 -5.75 -0.41 15.85
CA LEU A 188 -4.37 -0.64 16.25
C LEU A 188 -3.66 0.67 16.60
N GLN A 189 -3.89 1.74 15.86
CA GLN A 189 -3.34 3.06 16.18
C GLN A 189 -3.83 3.56 17.55
N LEU A 190 -5.11 3.40 17.85
CA LEU A 190 -5.65 3.72 19.20
C LEU A 190 -5.02 2.84 20.27
N LEU A 191 -4.94 1.53 20.04
CA LEU A 191 -4.41 0.57 21.01
C LEU A 191 -2.93 0.84 21.34
N PHE A 192 -2.14 1.17 20.32
CA PHE A 192 -0.71 1.47 20.47
C PHE A 192 -0.41 2.93 20.82
N LEU A 193 -1.43 3.77 21.04
CA LEU A 193 -1.30 5.20 21.31
C LEU A 193 -0.44 5.91 20.21
N THR A 194 -0.66 5.56 18.96
CA THR A 194 0.08 6.08 17.82
C THR A 194 -0.86 6.67 16.78
N GLY A 195 -0.59 7.89 16.33
CA GLY A 195 -1.44 8.59 15.37
C GLY A 195 -2.78 9.06 15.93
N SER A 196 -3.75 9.22 15.06
CA SER A 196 -5.13 9.61 15.42
C SER A 196 -6.10 8.66 14.73
N SER A 197 -7.16 8.26 15.43
CA SER A 197 -8.25 7.49 14.81
C SER A 197 -9.30 8.48 14.28
N ASP A 198 -9.38 8.56 12.96
CA ASP A 198 -10.21 9.54 12.27
C ASP A 198 -11.14 8.86 11.26
N ILE A 199 -12.42 9.17 11.36
CA ILE A 199 -13.42 8.67 10.40
C ILE A 199 -13.10 9.15 8.96
N ASP A 200 -12.49 10.34 8.80
CA ASP A 200 -12.08 10.85 7.50
C ASP A 200 -10.98 9.98 6.88
N ASP A 201 -10.07 9.44 7.71
CA ASP A 201 -9.04 8.49 7.26
C ASP A 201 -9.68 7.17 6.80
N VAL A 202 -10.69 6.67 7.52
CA VAL A 202 -11.47 5.49 7.10
C VAL A 202 -12.16 5.74 5.75
N ILE A 203 -12.77 6.91 5.57
CA ILE A 203 -13.45 7.29 4.32
C ILE A 203 -12.45 7.39 3.17
N LEU A 204 -11.32 8.09 3.36
CA LEU A 204 -10.32 8.33 2.32
C LEU A 204 -9.62 7.03 1.89
N ASN A 205 -9.16 6.23 2.85
CA ASN A 205 -8.51 4.95 2.58
C ASN A 205 -9.44 3.99 1.82
N THR A 206 -10.70 3.87 2.27
CA THR A 206 -11.69 3.02 1.62
C THR A 206 -12.04 3.55 0.22
N ALA A 207 -12.23 4.86 0.07
CA ALA A 207 -12.53 5.48 -1.22
C ALA A 207 -11.39 5.27 -2.23
N GLY A 208 -10.14 5.50 -1.82
CA GLY A 208 -8.97 5.29 -2.67
C GLY A 208 -8.86 3.84 -3.16
N ALA A 209 -9.01 2.88 -2.26
CA ALA A 209 -9.00 1.47 -2.59
C ALA A 209 -10.12 1.10 -3.59
N MET A 210 -11.34 1.54 -3.34
CA MET A 210 -12.48 1.25 -4.22
C MET A 210 -12.40 1.97 -5.56
N LEU A 211 -11.79 3.15 -5.61
CA LEU A 211 -11.48 3.88 -6.84
C LEU A 211 -10.54 3.06 -7.74
N LEU A 212 -9.42 2.57 -7.19
CA LEU A 212 -8.53 1.71 -7.96
C LEU A 212 -9.23 0.43 -8.40
N TYR A 213 -9.98 -0.24 -7.51
CA TYR A 213 -10.71 -1.44 -7.88
C TYR A 213 -11.66 -1.18 -9.05
N GLY A 214 -12.38 -0.05 -9.05
CA GLY A 214 -13.22 0.36 -10.17
C GLY A 214 -12.46 0.52 -11.47
N VAL A 215 -11.32 1.20 -11.44
CA VAL A 215 -10.46 1.36 -12.62
C VAL A 215 -9.97 0.00 -13.13
N LEU A 216 -9.54 -0.90 -12.24
CA LEU A 216 -9.07 -2.24 -12.60
C LEU A 216 -10.18 -3.11 -13.24
N ARG A 217 -11.46 -2.86 -12.94
CA ARG A 217 -12.61 -3.57 -13.53
C ARG A 217 -13.08 -3.00 -14.86
N ILE A 218 -12.56 -1.86 -15.31
CA ILE A 218 -12.83 -1.37 -16.68
C ILE A 218 -12.27 -2.40 -17.67
N LYS A 219 -13.07 -2.82 -18.65
CA LYS A 219 -12.73 -3.90 -19.63
C LYS A 219 -11.33 -3.75 -20.23
N GLY A 220 -10.94 -2.53 -20.64
CA GLY A 220 -9.61 -2.27 -21.21
C GLY A 220 -8.48 -2.50 -20.21
N ALA A 221 -8.61 -1.92 -18.99
CA ALA A 221 -7.64 -2.05 -17.91
C ALA A 221 -7.53 -3.51 -17.43
N SER A 222 -8.67 -4.18 -17.22
CA SER A 222 -8.72 -5.57 -16.79
C SER A 222 -8.04 -6.51 -17.78
N ARG A 223 -8.30 -6.36 -19.08
CA ARG A 223 -7.62 -7.14 -20.14
C ARG A 223 -6.12 -6.88 -20.17
N PHE A 224 -5.72 -5.61 -20.05
CA PHE A 224 -4.30 -5.25 -20.02
C PHE A 224 -3.59 -5.90 -18.83
N ILE A 225 -4.17 -5.80 -17.63
CA ILE A 225 -3.60 -6.37 -16.41
C ILE A 225 -3.55 -7.89 -16.48
N SER A 226 -4.62 -8.54 -16.95
CA SER A 226 -4.64 -10.00 -17.15
C SER A 226 -3.51 -10.45 -18.11
N LYS A 227 -3.27 -9.68 -19.17
CA LYS A 227 -2.19 -9.96 -20.12
C LYS A 227 -0.80 -9.84 -19.49
N ILE A 228 -0.52 -8.78 -18.76
CA ILE A 228 0.79 -8.59 -18.12
C ILE A 228 1.00 -9.54 -16.94
N THR A 229 -0.06 -9.91 -16.22
CA THR A 229 -0.02 -10.86 -15.09
C THR A 229 -0.13 -12.32 -15.53
N PHE A 230 -0.16 -12.61 -16.84
CA PHE A 230 -0.34 -13.97 -17.37
C PHE A 230 -1.55 -14.71 -16.75
N GLY A 231 -2.66 -13.99 -16.54
CA GLY A 231 -3.90 -14.54 -16.02
C GLY A 231 -3.96 -14.69 -14.48
N VAL A 232 -3.00 -14.14 -13.73
CA VAL A 232 -3.11 -14.09 -12.25
C VAL A 232 -4.25 -13.15 -11.83
N TRP A 233 -4.44 -12.03 -12.57
CA TRP A 233 -5.66 -11.24 -12.50
C TRP A 233 -6.73 -11.89 -13.40
N GLU A 234 -7.82 -12.34 -12.79
CA GLU A 234 -8.95 -12.93 -13.55
C GLU A 234 -9.88 -11.82 -14.07
N THR A 235 -10.19 -11.84 -15.37
CA THR A 235 -11.24 -11.00 -15.93
C THR A 235 -12.61 -11.59 -15.59
N GLU A 236 -13.67 -10.76 -15.45
CA GLU A 236 -15.02 -11.21 -15.15
C GLU A 236 -15.59 -12.20 -16.21
N ASN A 237 -15.03 -12.18 -17.42
CA ASN A 237 -15.40 -13.05 -18.54
C ASN A 237 -14.33 -14.15 -18.75
N GLY A 238 -13.94 -14.85 -17.70
CA GLY A 238 -12.98 -15.97 -17.76
C GLY A 238 -13.51 -17.24 -18.43
N THR A 239 -14.38 -17.11 -19.43
CA THR A 239 -14.87 -18.18 -20.32
C THR A 239 -15.07 -17.59 -21.70
N ASP A 240 -13.96 -17.36 -22.43
CA ASP A 240 -13.92 -17.36 -23.92
C ASP A 240 -12.56 -17.93 -24.37
#